data_6aae4822e6c141719cd8b85d1cccd75c
#
_entry.id   6aae4822e6c141719cd8b85d1cccd75c
#
_cell.length_a   1.000
_cell.length_b   1.000
_cell.length_c   1.000
_cell.angle_alpha   90.00
_cell.angle_beta   90.00
_cell.angle_gamma   90.00
#
_symmetry.space_group_name_H-M   'P 1'
#
loop_
_entity.id
_entity.type
_entity.pdbx_description
1 polymer ?
#
loop_
_entity_poly.entity_id
_entity_poly.type
_entity_poly.pdbx_seq_one_letter_code
_entity_poly.pdbx_strand_id
1 'polypeptide(L)'
;MEFFRNTNIDFLGKKWYFLAFSLVFSVAGLFSMLFWHGIPYGVDFRGGTLVYVKFSHTPDDNALRAAMDRAGLHNAKIQTYDIPSNNEVLIDLDVQETSEKALDNGKNQIIKTLETNAPAGKQDLNNSSSLAIKNYLMDKDPMRLGSDADQRYTQQAQAIVDARDKGQGGVLTSFDQLKSTVDQAVVASLPDGFFLSDFGVRNVEIVGPQVGAQLRKQALLATAYSLAGMLVYLGFRFEWIYGVAAVVTVFHDTLITVGAFSLLNKDISLTVIAAILTLIGYSNNDTIVVFDRIRENIKLMRREKLSEVVNRSINQTLSRTILTAGLTFLTVLALYLFGGEVLRGFSLALVIGILIGTYSSIAIAAPILVAYQDWRISKGKRPAAMPVRTK
;
A
#
# COMPACT_ATOMS: atom_id res chain seq x y z
N MET A 1 19.33 -15.64 23.94
CA MET A 1 20.16 -16.40 22.97
C MET A 1 20.77 -15.42 21.99
N GLU A 2 22.11 -15.34 21.95
CA GLU A 2 22.81 -14.54 20.95
C GLU A 2 23.05 -15.45 19.73
N PHE A 3 22.27 -15.26 18.65
CA PHE A 3 22.37 -16.09 17.43
C PHE A 3 23.71 -15.90 16.68
N PHE A 4 24.40 -14.77 16.90
CA PHE A 4 25.65 -14.41 16.23
C PHE A 4 26.70 -13.95 17.25
N ARG A 5 27.16 -14.85 18.10
CA ARG A 5 28.19 -14.56 19.09
C ARG A 5 29.56 -14.56 18.41
N ASN A 6 30.33 -13.48 18.50
CA ASN A 6 31.68 -13.34 17.95
C ASN A 6 31.79 -13.49 16.41
N THR A 7 30.90 -12.90 15.65
CA THR A 7 31.03 -12.78 14.20
C THR A 7 32.26 -11.92 13.84
N ASN A 8 33.02 -12.34 12.84
CA ASN A 8 34.12 -11.57 12.28
C ASN A 8 34.05 -11.57 10.75
N ILE A 9 32.93 -11.03 10.24
CA ILE A 9 32.68 -10.92 8.81
C ILE A 9 33.32 -9.64 8.29
N ASP A 10 34.12 -9.76 7.20
CA ASP A 10 34.67 -8.57 6.54
C ASP A 10 33.64 -7.94 5.58
N PHE A 11 32.82 -7.04 6.09
CA PHE A 11 31.84 -6.30 5.32
C PHE A 11 32.48 -5.22 4.46
N LEU A 12 33.46 -4.49 4.99
CA LEU A 12 34.10 -3.38 4.29
C LEU A 12 35.05 -3.85 3.18
N GLY A 13 35.69 -4.97 3.36
CA GLY A 13 36.52 -5.59 2.28
C GLY A 13 35.64 -6.01 1.08
N LYS A 14 34.37 -6.38 1.34
CA LYS A 14 33.39 -6.76 0.32
C LYS A 14 32.50 -5.62 -0.14
N LYS A 15 32.76 -4.37 0.25
CA LYS A 15 31.93 -3.20 -0.06
C LYS A 15 31.58 -3.03 -1.53
N TRP A 16 32.48 -3.39 -2.44
CA TRP A 16 32.24 -3.25 -3.89
C TRP A 16 31.15 -4.18 -4.40
N TYR A 17 31.04 -5.39 -3.87
CA TYR A 17 29.94 -6.32 -4.21
C TYR A 17 28.59 -5.76 -3.72
N PHE A 18 28.55 -5.21 -2.51
CA PHE A 18 27.38 -4.58 -1.96
C PHE A 18 26.97 -3.33 -2.74
N LEU A 19 27.93 -2.45 -3.06
CA LEU A 19 27.67 -1.26 -3.86
C LEU A 19 27.20 -1.62 -5.28
N ALA A 20 27.77 -2.66 -5.91
CA ALA A 20 27.31 -3.13 -7.21
C ALA A 20 25.85 -3.66 -7.16
N PHE A 21 25.51 -4.43 -6.12
CA PHE A 21 24.13 -4.87 -5.89
C PHE A 21 23.17 -3.68 -5.76
N SER A 22 23.48 -2.72 -4.89
CA SER A 22 22.71 -1.48 -4.74
C SER A 22 22.55 -0.71 -6.05
N LEU A 23 23.65 -0.60 -6.81
CA LEU A 23 23.66 0.12 -8.08
C LEU A 23 22.72 -0.54 -9.10
N VAL A 24 22.77 -1.88 -9.21
CA VAL A 24 21.91 -2.64 -10.13
C VAL A 24 20.42 -2.39 -9.82
N PHE A 25 20.01 -2.52 -8.55
CA PHE A 25 18.62 -2.30 -8.17
C PHE A 25 18.19 -0.83 -8.30
N SER A 26 19.07 0.12 -7.94
CA SER A 26 18.79 1.55 -8.11
C SER A 26 18.65 1.93 -9.59
N VAL A 27 19.55 1.43 -10.45
CA VAL A 27 19.50 1.70 -11.90
C VAL A 27 18.29 1.02 -12.53
N ALA A 28 17.99 -0.23 -12.18
CA ALA A 28 16.79 -0.93 -12.66
C ALA A 28 15.50 -0.21 -12.27
N GLY A 29 15.41 0.24 -11.01
CA GLY A 29 14.28 1.03 -10.52
C GLY A 29 14.15 2.37 -11.23
N LEU A 30 15.25 3.12 -11.38
CA LEU A 30 15.27 4.39 -12.12
C LEU A 30 14.90 4.20 -13.60
N PHE A 31 15.44 3.16 -14.22
CA PHE A 31 15.10 2.83 -15.62
C PHE A 31 13.61 2.55 -15.78
N SER A 32 13.02 1.76 -14.87
CA SER A 32 11.59 1.50 -14.89
C SER A 32 10.77 2.76 -14.70
N MET A 33 11.13 3.61 -13.71
CA MET A 33 10.43 4.85 -13.43
C MET A 33 10.52 5.88 -14.57
N LEU A 34 11.62 5.91 -15.32
CA LEU A 34 11.83 6.93 -16.35
C LEU A 34 11.45 6.47 -17.77
N PHE A 35 11.61 5.16 -18.07
CA PHE A 35 11.54 4.68 -19.46
C PHE A 35 10.57 3.50 -19.67
N TRP A 36 10.11 2.82 -18.61
CA TRP A 36 9.26 1.64 -18.79
C TRP A 36 7.84 1.87 -18.26
N HIS A 37 7.62 1.77 -16.96
CA HIS A 37 6.27 1.88 -16.37
C HIS A 37 5.97 3.27 -15.79
N GLY A 38 6.96 4.14 -15.64
CA GLY A 38 6.81 5.39 -14.92
C GLY A 38 6.64 5.18 -13.42
N ILE A 39 6.13 6.20 -12.72
CA ILE A 39 5.71 6.07 -11.32
C ILE A 39 4.22 5.69 -11.35
N PRO A 40 3.84 4.47 -10.95
CA PRO A 40 2.46 3.98 -11.02
C PRO A 40 1.63 4.61 -9.88
N TYR A 41 1.14 5.82 -10.10
CA TYR A 41 0.28 6.49 -9.14
C TYR A 41 -1.08 5.79 -9.06
N GLY A 42 -1.53 5.48 -7.83
CA GLY A 42 -2.88 5.02 -7.53
C GLY A 42 -3.91 6.15 -7.71
N VAL A 43 -5.18 5.79 -7.58
CA VAL A 43 -6.31 6.72 -7.71
C VAL A 43 -6.20 7.89 -6.74
N ASP A 44 -5.67 7.68 -5.54
CA ASP A 44 -5.43 8.74 -4.55
C ASP A 44 -4.64 9.94 -5.11
N PHE A 45 -3.77 9.72 -6.08
CA PHE A 45 -2.87 10.74 -6.64
C PHE A 45 -3.19 11.12 -8.09
N ARG A 46 -3.76 10.18 -8.85
CA ARG A 46 -4.12 10.41 -10.25
C ARG A 46 -5.52 11.03 -10.36
N GLY A 47 -6.38 10.71 -9.42
CA GLY A 47 -7.81 10.87 -9.53
C GLY A 47 -8.44 9.71 -10.29
N GLY A 48 -9.75 9.54 -10.19
CA GLY A 48 -10.51 8.48 -10.86
C GLY A 48 -11.56 7.86 -9.94
N THR A 49 -12.17 6.79 -10.42
CA THR A 49 -13.23 6.06 -9.71
C THR A 49 -12.80 4.61 -9.47
N LEU A 50 -12.81 4.17 -8.23
CA LEU A 50 -12.64 2.78 -7.84
C LEU A 50 -14.00 2.15 -7.57
N VAL A 51 -14.29 1.04 -8.24
CA VAL A 51 -15.52 0.28 -8.06
C VAL A 51 -15.18 -1.13 -7.55
N TYR A 52 -15.67 -1.45 -6.36
CA TYR A 52 -15.50 -2.74 -5.73
C TYR A 52 -16.69 -3.62 -6.10
N VAL A 53 -16.43 -4.71 -6.83
CA VAL A 53 -17.47 -5.61 -7.33
C VAL A 53 -17.25 -6.99 -6.74
N LYS A 54 -18.30 -7.54 -6.13
CA LYS A 54 -18.37 -8.91 -5.63
C LYS A 54 -19.10 -9.78 -6.64
N PHE A 55 -18.57 -10.97 -6.94
CA PHE A 55 -19.23 -11.96 -7.80
C PHE A 55 -19.68 -13.17 -6.99
N SER A 56 -20.74 -13.84 -7.44
CA SER A 56 -21.24 -15.09 -6.88
C SER A 56 -20.30 -16.28 -7.13
N HIS A 57 -19.48 -16.18 -8.17
CA HIS A 57 -18.48 -17.18 -8.57
C HIS A 57 -17.20 -16.47 -9.05
N THR A 58 -16.13 -17.21 -9.24
CA THR A 58 -14.86 -16.63 -9.70
C THR A 58 -15.04 -16.00 -11.08
N PRO A 59 -14.85 -14.69 -11.23
CA PRO A 59 -15.02 -14.00 -12.49
C PRO A 59 -13.92 -14.37 -13.48
N ASP A 60 -14.26 -14.37 -14.78
CA ASP A 60 -13.27 -14.45 -15.84
C ASP A 60 -12.75 -13.05 -16.17
N ASP A 61 -11.49 -12.81 -15.82
CA ASP A 61 -10.82 -11.53 -16.06
C ASP A 61 -10.83 -11.11 -17.53
N ASN A 62 -10.73 -12.07 -18.47
CA ASN A 62 -10.75 -11.78 -19.90
C ASN A 62 -12.15 -11.37 -20.36
N ALA A 63 -13.18 -12.02 -19.84
CA ALA A 63 -14.57 -11.64 -20.12
C ALA A 63 -14.91 -10.26 -19.57
N LEU A 64 -14.42 -9.93 -18.35
CA LEU A 64 -14.57 -8.62 -17.74
C LEU A 64 -13.88 -7.54 -18.57
N ARG A 65 -12.62 -7.74 -18.98
CA ARG A 65 -11.88 -6.80 -19.83
C ARG A 65 -12.61 -6.57 -21.16
N ALA A 66 -13.07 -7.64 -21.81
CA ALA A 66 -13.83 -7.54 -23.06
C ALA A 66 -15.17 -6.82 -22.88
N ALA A 67 -15.81 -6.92 -21.70
CA ALA A 67 -17.04 -6.18 -21.40
C ALA A 67 -16.73 -4.67 -21.21
N MET A 68 -15.66 -4.33 -20.48
CA MET A 68 -15.24 -2.94 -20.31
C MET A 68 -14.83 -2.29 -21.64
N ASP A 69 -14.09 -2.99 -22.48
CA ASP A 69 -13.69 -2.51 -23.82
C ASP A 69 -14.91 -2.24 -24.71
N ARG A 70 -15.89 -3.14 -24.71
CA ARG A 70 -17.15 -2.93 -25.45
C ARG A 70 -17.95 -1.73 -24.96
N ALA A 71 -17.85 -1.41 -23.69
CA ALA A 71 -18.49 -0.22 -23.08
C ALA A 71 -17.68 1.08 -23.30
N GLY A 72 -16.54 1.02 -24.02
CA GLY A 72 -15.68 2.18 -24.23
C GLY A 72 -14.76 2.52 -23.07
N LEU A 73 -14.63 1.62 -22.08
CA LEU A 73 -13.80 1.79 -20.88
C LEU A 73 -12.41 1.15 -21.09
N HIS A 74 -11.73 1.49 -22.17
CA HIS A 74 -10.46 0.87 -22.60
C HIS A 74 -9.30 0.98 -21.61
N ASN A 75 -9.35 1.95 -20.69
CA ASN A 75 -8.31 2.19 -19.67
C ASN A 75 -8.68 1.60 -18.28
N ALA A 76 -9.77 0.83 -18.19
CA ALA A 76 -10.17 0.20 -16.94
C ALA A 76 -9.11 -0.81 -16.48
N LYS A 77 -8.57 -0.60 -15.29
CA LYS A 77 -7.67 -1.56 -14.64
C LYS A 77 -8.52 -2.50 -13.79
N ILE A 78 -8.46 -3.79 -14.09
CA ILE A 78 -9.18 -4.83 -13.35
C ILE A 78 -8.15 -5.61 -12.53
N GLN A 79 -8.37 -5.67 -11.22
CA GLN A 79 -7.51 -6.38 -10.27
C GLN A 79 -8.37 -7.24 -9.35
N THR A 80 -7.94 -8.47 -9.08
CA THR A 80 -8.57 -9.28 -8.03
C THR A 80 -8.37 -8.58 -6.69
N TYR A 81 -9.45 -8.38 -5.95
CA TYR A 81 -9.46 -7.74 -4.63
C TYR A 81 -9.54 -8.81 -3.56
N ASP A 82 -8.74 -8.66 -2.48
CA ASP A 82 -8.69 -9.61 -1.38
C ASP A 82 -8.22 -11.03 -1.79
N ILE A 83 -8.66 -12.06 -1.08
CA ILE A 83 -8.34 -13.45 -1.36
C ILE A 83 -9.15 -13.93 -2.57
N PRO A 84 -8.55 -14.62 -3.56
CA PRO A 84 -9.26 -15.06 -4.77
C PRO A 84 -10.56 -15.84 -4.50
N SER A 85 -10.64 -16.56 -3.37
CA SER A 85 -11.86 -17.28 -2.96
C SER A 85 -13.04 -16.36 -2.63
N ASN A 86 -12.79 -15.07 -2.40
CA ASN A 86 -13.85 -14.10 -2.12
C ASN A 86 -14.54 -13.60 -3.38
N ASN A 87 -14.01 -13.92 -4.57
CA ASN A 87 -14.57 -13.49 -5.85
C ASN A 87 -14.80 -11.97 -5.94
N GLU A 88 -13.91 -11.19 -5.36
CA GLU A 88 -13.98 -9.72 -5.36
C GLU A 88 -13.00 -9.15 -6.38
N VAL A 89 -13.46 -8.14 -7.12
CA VAL A 89 -12.68 -7.46 -8.16
C VAL A 89 -12.75 -5.96 -7.94
N LEU A 90 -11.60 -5.32 -8.03
CA LEU A 90 -11.47 -3.88 -8.07
C LEU A 90 -11.37 -3.42 -9.52
N ILE A 91 -12.28 -2.54 -9.92
CA ILE A 91 -12.29 -1.91 -11.24
C ILE A 91 -11.94 -0.44 -11.06
N ASP A 92 -10.79 -0.04 -11.59
CA ASP A 92 -10.30 1.33 -11.58
C ASP A 92 -10.64 2.00 -12.92
N LEU A 93 -11.45 3.05 -12.86
CA LEU A 93 -11.89 3.83 -14.01
C LEU A 93 -11.23 5.20 -14.01
N ASP A 94 -10.64 5.57 -15.14
CA ASP A 94 -10.11 6.92 -15.37
C ASP A 94 -11.24 7.89 -15.75
N VAL A 95 -12.18 8.11 -14.81
CA VAL A 95 -13.30 9.04 -14.99
C VAL A 95 -12.96 10.35 -14.28
N GLN A 96 -12.80 11.42 -15.06
CA GLN A 96 -12.33 12.72 -14.58
C GLN A 96 -13.46 13.66 -14.06
N GLU A 97 -14.69 13.20 -13.98
CA GLU A 97 -15.81 14.02 -13.48
C GLU A 97 -15.86 14.01 -11.95
N THR A 98 -15.92 15.21 -11.35
CA THR A 98 -15.82 15.46 -9.90
C THR A 98 -17.15 15.74 -9.21
N SER A 99 -18.31 15.46 -9.85
CA SER A 99 -19.62 15.73 -9.25
C SER A 99 -20.16 14.51 -8.48
N GLU A 100 -21.07 14.75 -7.50
CA GLU A 100 -21.84 13.66 -6.87
C GLU A 100 -22.55 12.76 -7.92
N LYS A 101 -22.92 13.35 -9.06
CA LYS A 101 -23.45 12.62 -10.21
C LYS A 101 -22.42 11.67 -10.85
N ALA A 102 -21.13 11.92 -10.68
CA ALA A 102 -20.08 11.03 -11.21
C ALA A 102 -19.95 9.72 -10.41
N LEU A 103 -20.27 9.73 -9.09
CA LEU A 103 -20.40 8.51 -8.27
C LEU A 103 -21.47 7.58 -8.84
N ASP A 104 -22.67 8.16 -9.05
CA ASP A 104 -23.78 7.41 -9.59
C ASP A 104 -23.53 7.00 -11.05
N ASN A 105 -22.87 7.85 -11.83
CA ASN A 105 -22.52 7.55 -13.22
C ASN A 105 -21.51 6.40 -13.31
N GLY A 106 -20.44 6.41 -12.53
CA GLY A 106 -19.45 5.34 -12.50
C GLY A 106 -20.04 4.01 -12.07
N LYS A 107 -20.83 4.01 -10.98
CA LYS A 107 -21.56 2.83 -10.52
C LYS A 107 -22.52 2.30 -11.61
N ASN A 108 -23.38 3.20 -12.13
CA ASN A 108 -24.37 2.82 -13.13
C ASN A 108 -23.74 2.35 -14.45
N GLN A 109 -22.60 2.91 -14.81
CA GLN A 109 -21.87 2.50 -16.01
C GLN A 109 -21.31 1.09 -15.86
N ILE A 110 -20.71 0.75 -14.71
CA ILE A 110 -20.25 -0.61 -14.41
C ILE A 110 -21.43 -1.58 -14.36
N ILE A 111 -22.51 -1.24 -13.65
CA ILE A 111 -23.70 -2.09 -13.59
C ILE A 111 -24.22 -2.38 -15.00
N LYS A 112 -24.44 -1.37 -15.84
CA LYS A 112 -24.89 -1.55 -17.24
C LYS A 112 -23.93 -2.37 -18.08
N THR A 113 -22.62 -2.25 -17.84
CA THR A 113 -21.60 -2.98 -18.58
C THR A 113 -21.61 -4.47 -18.22
N LEU A 114 -21.85 -4.78 -16.95
CA LEU A 114 -21.87 -6.14 -16.44
C LEU A 114 -23.24 -6.82 -16.59
N GLU A 115 -24.32 -6.05 -16.63
CA GLU A 115 -25.69 -6.55 -16.86
C GLU A 115 -25.93 -6.92 -18.32
N THR A 116 -25.33 -8.01 -18.78
CA THR A 116 -25.49 -8.46 -20.17
C THR A 116 -26.85 -9.10 -20.48
N ASN A 117 -27.59 -9.58 -19.45
CA ASN A 117 -28.83 -10.36 -19.60
C ASN A 117 -29.96 -9.89 -18.67
N ALA A 118 -30.10 -8.58 -18.46
CA ALA A 118 -31.16 -8.05 -17.61
C ALA A 118 -32.55 -8.33 -18.24
N PRO A 119 -33.50 -8.96 -17.50
CA PRO A 119 -34.87 -9.16 -17.99
C PRO A 119 -35.58 -7.82 -18.14
N ALA A 120 -36.27 -7.62 -19.25
CA ALA A 120 -36.98 -6.40 -19.53
C ALA A 120 -37.99 -6.05 -18.41
N GLY A 121 -37.94 -4.83 -17.88
CA GLY A 121 -38.87 -4.33 -16.86
C GLY A 121 -38.57 -4.77 -15.42
N LYS A 122 -37.48 -5.49 -15.17
CA LYS A 122 -37.05 -5.86 -13.81
C LYS A 122 -35.78 -5.11 -13.39
N GLN A 123 -35.67 -4.82 -12.08
CA GLN A 123 -34.49 -4.23 -11.49
C GLN A 123 -33.57 -5.31 -10.90
N ASP A 124 -32.27 -5.06 -10.85
CA ASP A 124 -31.33 -5.96 -10.18
C ASP A 124 -31.37 -5.75 -8.67
N LEU A 125 -31.77 -6.78 -7.92
CA LEU A 125 -31.86 -6.70 -6.45
C LEU A 125 -30.46 -6.58 -5.81
N ASN A 126 -29.45 -7.20 -6.40
CA ASN A 126 -28.09 -7.16 -5.90
C ASN A 126 -27.46 -5.76 -5.97
N ASN A 127 -27.94 -4.92 -6.89
CA ASN A 127 -27.45 -3.55 -7.08
C ASN A 127 -28.48 -2.46 -6.72
N SER A 128 -29.69 -2.86 -6.29
CA SER A 128 -30.75 -1.93 -5.89
C SER A 128 -30.51 -1.31 -4.53
N SER A 129 -30.88 -0.02 -4.39
CA SER A 129 -30.85 0.69 -3.11
C SER A 129 -32.04 0.30 -2.23
N SER A 130 -31.94 0.50 -0.91
CA SER A 130 -33.05 0.32 0.02
C SER A 130 -34.28 1.15 -0.37
N LEU A 131 -34.05 2.38 -0.91
CA LEU A 131 -35.12 3.25 -1.37
C LEU A 131 -35.85 2.67 -2.61
N ALA A 132 -35.12 2.12 -3.57
CA ALA A 132 -35.72 1.52 -4.76
C ALA A 132 -36.55 0.29 -4.39
N ILE A 133 -36.07 -0.54 -3.48
CA ILE A 133 -36.80 -1.70 -2.95
C ILE A 133 -38.06 -1.24 -2.20
N LYS A 134 -37.92 -0.26 -1.30
CA LYS A 134 -39.09 0.32 -0.59
C LYS A 134 -40.15 0.82 -1.55
N ASN A 135 -39.76 1.61 -2.55
CA ASN A 135 -40.71 2.19 -3.51
C ASN A 135 -41.46 1.08 -4.27
N TYR A 136 -40.80 0.03 -4.69
CA TYR A 136 -41.44 -1.13 -5.30
C TYR A 136 -42.43 -1.81 -4.35
N LEU A 137 -42.05 -2.02 -3.08
CA LEU A 137 -42.93 -2.64 -2.08
C LEU A 137 -44.13 -1.75 -1.75
N MET A 138 -43.95 -0.42 -1.76
CA MET A 138 -45.06 0.51 -1.59
C MET A 138 -46.06 0.48 -2.76
N ASP A 139 -45.56 0.35 -4.00
CA ASP A 139 -46.40 0.22 -5.21
C ASP A 139 -47.18 -1.08 -5.25
N LYS A 140 -46.59 -2.18 -4.84
CA LYS A 140 -47.17 -3.52 -4.88
C LYS A 140 -48.00 -3.90 -3.66
N ASP A 141 -47.74 -3.27 -2.51
CA ASP A 141 -48.35 -3.50 -1.21
C ASP A 141 -48.61 -5.01 -0.87
N PRO A 142 -47.55 -5.88 -0.93
CA PRO A 142 -47.73 -7.31 -0.77
C PRO A 142 -48.29 -7.73 0.59
N MET A 143 -48.05 -6.93 1.63
CA MET A 143 -48.55 -7.18 2.98
C MET A 143 -49.91 -6.51 3.26
N ARG A 144 -50.45 -5.69 2.35
CA ARG A 144 -51.73 -4.96 2.44
C ARG A 144 -51.81 -4.09 3.70
N LEU A 145 -50.77 -3.27 3.95
CA LEU A 145 -50.60 -2.52 5.19
C LEU A 145 -51.35 -1.19 5.25
N GLY A 146 -51.79 -0.63 4.13
CA GLY A 146 -52.50 0.65 4.11
C GLY A 146 -51.67 1.81 4.69
N SER A 147 -52.15 2.41 5.80
CA SER A 147 -51.50 3.57 6.43
C SER A 147 -50.13 3.30 7.03
N ASP A 148 -49.85 2.05 7.42
CA ASP A 148 -48.60 1.68 8.10
C ASP A 148 -47.52 1.20 7.11
N ALA A 149 -47.82 1.25 5.81
CA ALA A 149 -46.96 0.73 4.73
C ALA A 149 -45.58 1.38 4.72
N ASP A 150 -45.45 2.69 4.90
CA ASP A 150 -44.21 3.42 4.78
C ASP A 150 -43.12 2.92 5.76
N GLN A 151 -43.48 2.85 7.04
CA GLN A 151 -42.52 2.42 8.07
C GLN A 151 -42.16 0.91 7.94
N ARG A 152 -43.17 0.08 7.69
CA ARG A 152 -42.99 -1.37 7.56
C ARG A 152 -42.14 -1.73 6.33
N TYR A 153 -42.45 -1.12 5.16
CA TYR A 153 -41.64 -1.40 3.95
C TYR A 153 -40.25 -0.78 3.99
N THR A 154 -40.07 0.31 4.75
CA THR A 154 -38.72 0.80 5.05
C THR A 154 -37.90 -0.26 5.83
N GLN A 155 -38.51 -0.88 6.87
CA GLN A 155 -37.86 -1.94 7.64
C GLN A 155 -37.58 -3.19 6.78
N GLN A 156 -38.52 -3.62 5.96
CA GLN A 156 -38.34 -4.77 5.07
C GLN A 156 -37.26 -4.54 4.02
N ALA A 157 -37.25 -3.34 3.38
CA ALA A 157 -36.23 -2.98 2.42
C ALA A 157 -34.83 -2.94 3.05
N GLN A 158 -34.72 -2.41 4.29
CA GLN A 158 -33.45 -2.42 5.01
C GLN A 158 -33.03 -3.85 5.40
N ALA A 159 -33.97 -4.69 5.82
CA ALA A 159 -33.69 -6.10 6.13
C ALA A 159 -33.18 -6.88 4.90
N ILE A 160 -33.71 -6.60 3.71
CA ILE A 160 -33.24 -7.18 2.44
C ILE A 160 -31.80 -6.75 2.18
N VAL A 161 -31.49 -5.45 2.30
CA VAL A 161 -30.13 -4.91 2.09
C VAL A 161 -29.15 -5.49 3.12
N ASP A 162 -29.55 -5.54 4.40
CA ASP A 162 -28.71 -6.11 5.46
C ASP A 162 -28.47 -7.60 5.27
N ALA A 163 -29.47 -8.38 4.85
CA ALA A 163 -29.32 -9.79 4.53
C ALA A 163 -28.38 -10.00 3.34
N ARG A 164 -28.46 -9.17 2.29
CA ARG A 164 -27.57 -9.18 1.16
C ARG A 164 -26.14 -8.85 1.57
N ASP A 165 -25.94 -7.72 2.24
CA ASP A 165 -24.61 -7.13 2.45
C ASP A 165 -23.85 -7.81 3.60
N LYS A 166 -24.55 -8.16 4.70
CA LYS A 166 -23.94 -8.76 5.90
C LYS A 166 -24.07 -10.29 5.92
N GLY A 167 -25.23 -10.80 5.49
CA GLY A 167 -25.53 -12.25 5.56
C GLY A 167 -24.93 -13.05 4.41
N GLN A 168 -24.95 -12.52 3.20
CA GLN A 168 -24.55 -13.24 1.98
C GLN A 168 -23.29 -12.65 1.31
N GLY A 169 -22.55 -11.81 2.04
CA GLY A 169 -21.31 -11.21 1.55
C GLY A 169 -21.49 -10.26 0.36
N GLY A 170 -22.72 -9.79 0.07
CA GLY A 170 -23.04 -8.77 -0.89
C GLY A 170 -23.66 -9.22 -2.20
N VAL A 171 -23.85 -10.51 -2.40
CA VAL A 171 -24.51 -11.06 -3.60
C VAL A 171 -25.50 -12.16 -3.17
N LEU A 172 -26.77 -11.94 -3.45
CA LEU A 172 -27.82 -12.94 -3.32
C LEU A 172 -27.81 -13.82 -4.58
N THR A 173 -27.81 -15.14 -4.38
CA THR A 173 -27.92 -16.12 -5.48
C THR A 173 -29.32 -16.72 -5.60
N SER A 174 -30.16 -16.57 -4.56
CA SER A 174 -31.56 -17.00 -4.54
C SER A 174 -32.38 -16.11 -3.62
N PHE A 175 -33.65 -15.83 -3.98
CA PHE A 175 -34.59 -15.14 -3.11
C PHE A 175 -34.89 -15.92 -1.83
N ASP A 176 -34.69 -17.25 -1.83
CA ASP A 176 -34.88 -18.11 -0.66
C ASP A 176 -33.97 -17.74 0.52
N GLN A 177 -32.82 -17.13 0.25
CA GLN A 177 -31.86 -16.64 1.26
C GLN A 177 -32.45 -15.54 2.15
N LEU A 178 -33.53 -14.88 1.70
CA LEU A 178 -34.22 -13.82 2.44
C LEU A 178 -35.30 -14.33 3.38
N LYS A 179 -35.73 -15.60 3.23
CA LYS A 179 -36.89 -16.17 3.99
C LYS A 179 -36.71 -16.16 5.52
N SER A 180 -35.49 -16.10 6.00
CA SER A 180 -35.21 -16.08 7.46
C SER A 180 -35.27 -14.68 8.07
N THR A 181 -35.18 -13.62 7.26
CA THR A 181 -35.02 -12.25 7.72
C THR A 181 -36.10 -11.29 7.24
N VAL A 182 -36.82 -11.67 6.19
CA VAL A 182 -37.84 -10.86 5.49
C VAL A 182 -39.18 -11.57 5.50
N ASP A 183 -40.27 -10.80 5.56
CA ASP A 183 -41.62 -11.37 5.52
C ASP A 183 -41.86 -12.19 4.25
N GLN A 184 -42.53 -13.33 4.40
CA GLN A 184 -42.77 -14.27 3.30
C GLN A 184 -43.57 -13.66 2.15
N ALA A 185 -44.53 -12.77 2.44
CA ALA A 185 -45.30 -12.09 1.40
C ALA A 185 -44.44 -11.13 0.58
N VAL A 186 -43.47 -10.46 1.25
CA VAL A 186 -42.49 -9.60 0.58
C VAL A 186 -41.57 -10.45 -0.30
N VAL A 187 -40.98 -11.54 0.23
CA VAL A 187 -40.09 -12.41 -0.55
C VAL A 187 -40.79 -12.98 -1.77
N ALA A 188 -42.06 -13.38 -1.66
CA ALA A 188 -42.85 -13.90 -2.76
C ALA A 188 -43.14 -12.87 -3.87
N SER A 189 -43.17 -11.57 -3.53
CA SER A 189 -43.42 -10.48 -4.51
C SER A 189 -42.17 -10.02 -5.25
N LEU A 190 -40.95 -10.25 -4.69
CA LEU A 190 -39.70 -9.77 -5.26
C LEU A 190 -39.45 -10.25 -6.71
N PRO A 191 -39.67 -11.54 -7.07
CA PRO A 191 -39.41 -12.02 -8.43
C PRO A 191 -40.22 -11.34 -9.52
N ASP A 192 -41.31 -10.67 -9.20
CA ASP A 192 -42.13 -9.95 -10.17
C ASP A 192 -41.46 -8.66 -10.66
N GLY A 193 -40.72 -7.98 -9.77
CA GLY A 193 -40.07 -6.69 -10.07
C GLY A 193 -38.55 -6.73 -10.08
N PHE A 194 -37.97 -7.80 -9.52
CA PHE A 194 -36.53 -7.92 -9.42
C PHE A 194 -36.01 -9.21 -10.05
N PHE A 195 -34.73 -9.15 -10.49
CA PHE A 195 -33.91 -10.30 -10.79
C PHE A 195 -32.64 -10.27 -9.92
N LEU A 196 -31.91 -11.35 -9.91
CA LEU A 196 -30.62 -11.47 -9.24
C LEU A 196 -29.52 -11.58 -10.30
N SER A 197 -28.63 -10.59 -10.35
CA SER A 197 -27.41 -10.69 -11.11
C SER A 197 -26.39 -11.59 -10.37
N ASP A 198 -25.35 -12.02 -11.07
CA ASP A 198 -24.24 -12.77 -10.50
C ASP A 198 -23.17 -11.91 -9.85
N PHE A 199 -23.41 -10.59 -9.74
CA PHE A 199 -22.50 -9.61 -9.12
C PHE A 199 -23.25 -8.58 -8.28
N GLY A 200 -22.53 -7.92 -7.38
CA GLY A 200 -22.99 -6.75 -6.63
C GLY A 200 -21.89 -5.73 -6.46
N VAL A 201 -22.21 -4.45 -6.67
CA VAL A 201 -21.30 -3.33 -6.41
C VAL A 201 -21.30 -3.05 -4.91
N ARG A 202 -20.15 -3.30 -4.25
CA ARG A 202 -19.99 -3.17 -2.80
C ARG A 202 -19.72 -1.75 -2.35
N ASN A 203 -18.79 -1.11 -3.04
CA ASN A 203 -18.35 0.24 -2.72
C ASN A 203 -17.91 0.97 -3.99
N VAL A 204 -18.02 2.28 -3.98
CA VAL A 204 -17.51 3.17 -5.02
C VAL A 204 -16.78 4.32 -4.35
N GLU A 205 -15.52 4.48 -4.69
CA GLU A 205 -14.67 5.56 -4.20
C GLU A 205 -14.30 6.47 -5.38
N ILE A 206 -14.43 7.78 -5.19
CA ILE A 206 -14.02 8.77 -6.19
C ILE A 206 -13.02 9.73 -5.58
N VAL A 207 -11.93 9.95 -6.30
CA VAL A 207 -10.97 11.00 -6.01
C VAL A 207 -10.94 11.98 -7.17
N GLY A 208 -11.31 13.23 -6.92
CA GLY A 208 -11.22 14.27 -7.93
C GLY A 208 -9.77 14.60 -8.30
N PRO A 209 -9.46 14.97 -9.56
CA PRO A 209 -8.09 15.25 -10.01
C PRO A 209 -7.40 16.35 -9.21
N GLN A 210 -8.15 17.37 -8.75
CA GLN A 210 -7.61 18.44 -7.90
C GLN A 210 -7.19 17.91 -6.52
N VAL A 211 -8.01 17.04 -5.92
CA VAL A 211 -7.73 16.39 -4.64
C VAL A 211 -6.50 15.48 -4.80
N GLY A 212 -6.46 14.66 -5.84
CA GLY A 212 -5.32 13.81 -6.13
C GLY A 212 -4.01 14.60 -6.31
N ALA A 213 -4.02 15.70 -7.05
CA ALA A 213 -2.86 16.57 -7.21
C ALA A 213 -2.42 17.20 -5.87
N GLN A 214 -3.38 17.61 -5.03
CA GLN A 214 -3.09 18.16 -3.69
C GLN A 214 -2.48 17.07 -2.77
N LEU A 215 -3.06 15.87 -2.74
CA LEU A 215 -2.55 14.75 -1.96
C LEU A 215 -1.13 14.36 -2.37
N ARG A 216 -0.85 14.33 -3.68
CA ARG A 216 0.51 14.10 -4.21
C ARG A 216 1.49 15.15 -3.72
N LYS A 217 1.13 16.43 -3.78
CA LYS A 217 1.97 17.53 -3.26
C LYS A 217 2.21 17.37 -1.76
N GLN A 218 1.18 17.06 -0.99
CA GLN A 218 1.31 16.85 0.45
C GLN A 218 2.20 15.64 0.78
N ALA A 219 2.08 14.53 0.06
CA ALA A 219 2.92 13.34 0.23
C ALA A 219 4.40 13.65 -0.03
N LEU A 220 4.71 14.40 -1.11
CA LEU A 220 6.08 14.82 -1.42
C LEU A 220 6.63 15.77 -0.34
N LEU A 221 5.84 16.74 0.12
CA LEU A 221 6.25 17.65 1.19
C LEU A 221 6.45 16.91 2.52
N ALA A 222 5.56 15.99 2.89
CA ALA A 222 5.70 15.18 4.09
C ALA A 222 7.01 14.36 4.08
N THR A 223 7.32 13.73 2.94
CA THR A 223 8.58 13.00 2.75
C THR A 223 9.79 13.93 2.85
N ALA A 224 9.75 15.09 2.18
CA ALA A 224 10.84 16.06 2.23
C ALA A 224 11.06 16.62 3.66
N TYR A 225 9.99 16.97 4.37
CA TYR A 225 10.08 17.45 5.75
C TYR A 225 10.54 16.36 6.71
N SER A 226 10.14 15.11 6.51
CA SER A 226 10.64 13.97 7.30
C SER A 226 12.15 13.81 7.15
N LEU A 227 12.66 13.82 5.92
CA LEU A 227 14.10 13.74 5.64
C LEU A 227 14.87 14.94 6.20
N ALA A 228 14.33 16.14 6.04
CA ALA A 228 14.95 17.37 6.57
C ALA A 228 14.98 17.36 8.10
N GLY A 229 13.87 17.01 8.76
CA GLY A 229 13.78 16.86 10.22
C GLY A 229 14.77 15.83 10.76
N MET A 230 14.88 14.69 10.07
CA MET A 230 15.86 13.65 10.40
C MET A 230 17.30 14.17 10.29
N LEU A 231 17.64 14.89 9.21
CA LEU A 231 18.96 15.48 9.01
C LEU A 231 19.29 16.46 10.15
N VAL A 232 18.36 17.34 10.49
CA VAL A 232 18.51 18.30 11.59
C VAL A 232 18.71 17.58 12.93
N TYR A 233 17.86 16.61 13.27
CA TYR A 233 17.98 15.83 14.49
C TYR A 233 19.35 15.12 14.59
N LEU A 234 19.76 14.43 13.53
CA LEU A 234 21.04 13.72 13.51
C LEU A 234 22.24 14.69 13.52
N GLY A 235 22.13 15.86 12.87
CA GLY A 235 23.15 16.88 12.91
C GLY A 235 23.39 17.44 14.33
N PHE A 236 22.34 17.56 15.15
CA PHE A 236 22.47 17.93 16.57
C PHE A 236 22.97 16.80 17.46
N ARG A 237 22.54 15.56 17.17
CA ARG A 237 22.84 14.39 18.03
C ARG A 237 24.21 13.77 17.75
N PHE A 238 24.64 13.81 16.46
CA PHE A 238 25.89 13.27 15.95
C PHE A 238 26.68 14.36 15.21
N GLU A 239 27.86 14.03 14.70
CA GLU A 239 28.56 14.90 13.76
C GLU A 239 27.81 14.96 12.42
N TRP A 240 27.90 16.08 11.72
CA TRP A 240 27.19 16.35 10.47
C TRP A 240 27.30 15.21 9.43
N ILE A 241 28.46 14.58 9.32
CA ILE A 241 28.70 13.49 8.36
C ILE A 241 27.82 12.27 8.60
N TYR A 242 27.55 11.92 9.87
CA TYR A 242 26.64 10.83 10.22
C TYR A 242 25.21 11.13 9.75
N GLY A 243 24.78 12.39 9.91
CA GLY A 243 23.48 12.84 9.42
C GLY A 243 23.38 12.73 7.89
N VAL A 244 24.37 13.23 7.17
CA VAL A 244 24.41 13.12 5.70
C VAL A 244 24.43 11.66 5.25
N ALA A 245 25.25 10.81 5.86
CA ALA A 245 25.31 9.38 5.52
C ALA A 245 23.96 8.68 5.75
N ALA A 246 23.26 8.97 6.86
CA ALA A 246 21.94 8.43 7.15
C ALA A 246 20.90 8.90 6.12
N VAL A 247 20.86 10.19 5.78
CA VAL A 247 19.90 10.71 4.78
C VAL A 247 20.14 10.10 3.41
N VAL A 248 21.40 9.98 2.96
CA VAL A 248 21.74 9.33 1.69
C VAL A 248 21.29 7.86 1.68
N THR A 249 21.47 7.16 2.79
CA THR A 249 21.07 5.77 2.94
C THR A 249 19.56 5.62 2.85
N VAL A 250 18.79 6.43 3.58
CA VAL A 250 17.33 6.38 3.56
C VAL A 250 16.77 6.81 2.20
N PHE A 251 17.39 7.79 1.54
CA PHE A 251 17.03 8.16 0.17
C PHE A 251 17.24 6.98 -0.80
N HIS A 252 18.36 6.27 -0.69
CA HIS A 252 18.62 5.04 -1.45
C HIS A 252 17.54 3.97 -1.19
N ASP A 253 17.17 3.73 0.07
CA ASP A 253 16.17 2.72 0.43
C ASP A 253 14.80 3.07 -0.14
N THR A 254 14.42 4.34 -0.04
CA THR A 254 13.19 4.87 -0.63
C THR A 254 13.20 4.73 -2.15
N LEU A 255 14.31 5.07 -2.80
CA LEU A 255 14.47 4.96 -4.25
C LEU A 255 14.29 3.51 -4.73
N ILE A 256 14.93 2.54 -4.08
CA ILE A 256 14.78 1.12 -4.42
C ILE A 256 13.35 0.64 -4.17
N THR A 257 12.73 1.05 -3.05
CA THR A 257 11.35 0.66 -2.73
C THR A 257 10.35 1.18 -3.78
N VAL A 258 10.43 2.47 -4.13
CA VAL A 258 9.59 3.06 -5.19
C VAL A 258 9.91 2.45 -6.56
N GLY A 259 11.20 2.21 -6.84
CA GLY A 259 11.66 1.53 -8.05
C GLY A 259 11.10 0.12 -8.17
N ALA A 260 11.02 -0.63 -7.07
CA ALA A 260 10.41 -1.96 -7.05
C ALA A 260 8.90 -1.90 -7.35
N PHE A 261 8.18 -0.90 -6.84
CA PHE A 261 6.77 -0.68 -7.20
C PHE A 261 6.61 -0.41 -8.70
N SER A 262 7.49 0.42 -9.28
CA SER A 262 7.51 0.67 -10.72
C SER A 262 7.80 -0.61 -11.52
N LEU A 263 8.83 -1.39 -11.14
CA LEU A 263 9.19 -2.64 -11.80
C LEU A 263 8.06 -3.68 -11.77
N LEU A 264 7.37 -3.77 -10.63
CA LEU A 264 6.25 -4.70 -10.41
C LEU A 264 4.92 -4.14 -10.94
N ASN A 265 4.91 -2.92 -11.47
CA ASN A 265 3.72 -2.19 -11.92
C ASN A 265 2.61 -2.19 -10.86
N LYS A 266 2.98 -1.94 -9.59
CA LYS A 266 2.05 -1.86 -8.45
C LYS A 266 1.74 -0.41 -8.13
N ASP A 267 0.46 -0.09 -7.92
CA ASP A 267 0.00 1.27 -7.66
C ASP A 267 0.54 1.80 -6.32
N ILE A 268 1.03 3.03 -6.36
CA ILE A 268 1.45 3.78 -5.17
C ILE A 268 0.22 4.56 -4.67
N SER A 269 -0.34 4.12 -3.56
CA SER A 269 -1.48 4.72 -2.85
C SER A 269 -1.01 5.58 -1.67
N LEU A 270 -1.95 6.25 -0.99
CA LEU A 270 -1.67 6.94 0.28
C LEU A 270 -1.12 5.99 1.35
N THR A 271 -1.61 4.76 1.39
CA THR A 271 -1.12 3.74 2.34
C THR A 271 0.33 3.35 2.04
N VAL A 272 0.74 3.29 0.77
CA VAL A 272 2.14 3.06 0.37
C VAL A 272 3.04 4.23 0.79
N ILE A 273 2.57 5.48 0.66
CA ILE A 273 3.32 6.64 1.19
C ILE A 273 3.47 6.58 2.70
N ALA A 274 2.42 6.19 3.43
CA ALA A 274 2.51 5.97 4.87
C ALA A 274 3.55 4.89 5.23
N ALA A 275 3.63 3.81 4.44
CA ALA A 275 4.66 2.78 4.58
C ALA A 275 6.07 3.34 4.34
N ILE A 276 6.26 4.16 3.30
CA ILE A 276 7.54 4.80 2.99
C ILE A 276 7.98 5.74 4.13
N LEU A 277 7.06 6.54 4.67
CA LEU A 277 7.37 7.40 5.84
C LEU A 277 7.73 6.56 7.08
N THR A 278 7.06 5.44 7.29
CA THR A 278 7.39 4.49 8.35
C THR A 278 8.77 3.87 8.12
N LEU A 279 9.09 3.49 6.87
CA LEU A 279 10.38 2.94 6.48
C LEU A 279 11.53 3.92 6.74
N ILE A 280 11.33 5.22 6.47
CA ILE A 280 12.32 6.27 6.76
C ILE A 280 12.73 6.23 8.24
N GLY A 281 11.75 6.13 9.14
CA GLY A 281 12.01 6.01 10.57
C GLY A 281 12.67 4.69 10.96
N TYR A 282 12.21 3.59 10.36
CA TYR A 282 12.69 2.25 10.66
C TYR A 282 14.13 2.02 10.19
N SER A 283 14.44 2.31 8.93
CA SER A 283 15.78 2.15 8.36
C SER A 283 16.82 3.01 9.11
N ASN A 284 16.42 4.24 9.48
CA ASN A 284 17.28 5.13 10.24
C ASN A 284 17.63 4.58 11.65
N ASN A 285 16.73 3.82 12.29
CA ASN A 285 16.99 3.23 13.61
C ASN A 285 18.19 2.28 13.58
N ASP A 286 18.29 1.40 12.61
CA ASP A 286 19.41 0.47 12.45
C ASP A 286 20.72 1.21 12.13
N THR A 287 20.65 2.22 11.27
CA THR A 287 21.78 3.09 10.95
C THR A 287 22.32 3.82 12.20
N ILE A 288 21.43 4.34 13.05
CA ILE A 288 21.81 5.00 14.31
C ILE A 288 22.50 4.03 15.27
N VAL A 289 22.02 2.79 15.38
CA VAL A 289 22.63 1.77 16.25
C VAL A 289 24.08 1.46 15.81
N VAL A 290 24.30 1.31 14.51
CA VAL A 290 25.64 1.10 13.97
C VAL A 290 26.53 2.33 14.21
N PHE A 291 26.02 3.54 13.97
CA PHE A 291 26.76 4.78 14.15
C PHE A 291 27.14 5.04 15.62
N ASP A 292 26.23 4.79 16.55
CA ASP A 292 26.51 4.94 17.98
C ASP A 292 27.61 3.97 18.41
N ARG A 293 27.58 2.74 17.93
CA ARG A 293 28.64 1.75 18.20
C ARG A 293 29.97 2.12 17.56
N ILE A 294 29.97 2.65 16.34
CA ILE A 294 31.19 3.18 15.70
C ILE A 294 31.78 4.30 16.56
N ARG A 295 30.96 5.24 17.03
CA ARG A 295 31.39 6.38 17.86
C ARG A 295 31.97 5.93 19.20
N GLU A 296 31.39 4.91 19.82
CA GLU A 296 31.91 4.30 21.04
C GLU A 296 33.28 3.65 20.78
N ASN A 297 33.38 2.82 19.76
CA ASN A 297 34.59 2.07 19.42
C ASN A 297 35.76 2.99 18.98
N ILE A 298 35.49 4.10 18.30
CA ILE A 298 36.52 5.10 17.96
C ILE A 298 37.22 5.62 19.24
N LYS A 299 36.47 5.80 20.35
CA LYS A 299 37.06 6.24 21.62
C LYS A 299 37.91 5.16 22.29
N LEU A 300 37.51 3.89 22.12
CA LEU A 300 38.19 2.76 22.72
C LEU A 300 39.41 2.31 21.89
N MET A 301 39.31 2.33 20.57
CA MET A 301 40.28 1.77 19.60
C MET A 301 41.07 2.86 18.86
N ARG A 302 41.68 3.78 19.60
CA ARG A 302 42.33 5.01 19.05
C ARG A 302 43.50 4.75 18.11
N ARG A 303 44.07 3.54 18.11
CA ARG A 303 45.24 3.15 17.30
C ARG A 303 44.87 2.38 16.05
N GLU A 304 43.66 1.90 15.93
CA GLU A 304 43.20 1.10 14.79
C GLU A 304 42.75 2.02 13.63
N LYS A 305 42.81 1.49 12.41
CA LYS A 305 42.28 2.20 11.24
C LYS A 305 40.75 2.31 11.34
N LEU A 306 40.17 3.41 10.83
CA LEU A 306 38.73 3.60 10.89
C LEU A 306 37.94 2.45 10.23
N SER A 307 38.43 1.91 9.11
CA SER A 307 37.82 0.75 8.44
C SER A 307 37.70 -0.47 9.35
N GLU A 308 38.71 -0.74 10.17
CA GLU A 308 38.73 -1.86 11.11
C GLU A 308 37.76 -1.62 12.26
N VAL A 309 37.73 -0.39 12.80
CA VAL A 309 36.81 0.02 13.85
C VAL A 309 35.36 -0.08 13.37
N VAL A 310 35.06 0.41 12.17
CA VAL A 310 33.73 0.34 11.56
C VAL A 310 33.31 -1.10 11.32
N ASN A 311 34.18 -1.94 10.73
CA ASN A 311 33.88 -3.36 10.48
C ASN A 311 33.59 -4.12 11.78
N ARG A 312 34.36 -3.85 12.84
CA ARG A 312 34.13 -4.44 14.17
C ARG A 312 32.82 -3.96 14.78
N SER A 313 32.48 -2.68 14.63
CA SER A 313 31.22 -2.11 15.13
C SER A 313 29.99 -2.74 14.47
N ILE A 314 30.05 -2.98 13.15
CA ILE A 314 28.99 -3.68 12.40
C ILE A 314 28.84 -5.10 12.97
N ASN A 315 29.92 -5.86 13.14
CA ASN A 315 29.86 -7.21 13.68
C ASN A 315 29.27 -7.26 15.11
N GLN A 316 29.58 -6.26 15.95
CA GLN A 316 29.07 -6.17 17.31
C GLN A 316 27.56 -5.84 17.38
N THR A 317 27.02 -5.14 16.40
CA THR A 317 25.60 -4.79 16.34
C THR A 317 24.77 -5.78 15.51
N LEU A 318 25.41 -6.66 14.76
CA LEU A 318 24.78 -7.55 13.78
C LEU A 318 23.67 -8.42 14.40
N SER A 319 23.93 -9.03 15.56
CA SER A 319 22.92 -9.87 16.24
C SER A 319 21.64 -9.08 16.58
N ARG A 320 21.80 -7.86 17.07
CA ARG A 320 20.66 -6.99 17.39
C ARG A 320 19.90 -6.59 16.13
N THR A 321 20.58 -6.13 15.10
CA THR A 321 19.99 -5.70 13.83
C THR A 321 19.23 -6.84 13.16
N ILE A 322 19.80 -8.04 13.08
CA ILE A 322 19.13 -9.19 12.48
C ILE A 322 17.89 -9.63 13.30
N LEU A 323 17.97 -9.59 14.63
CA LEU A 323 16.83 -9.94 15.47
C LEU A 323 15.69 -8.92 15.33
N THR A 324 15.98 -7.62 15.43
CA THR A 324 14.96 -6.58 15.34
C THR A 324 14.34 -6.53 13.94
N ALA A 325 15.18 -6.54 12.90
CA ALA A 325 14.71 -6.51 11.52
C ALA A 325 13.99 -7.82 11.14
N GLY A 326 14.48 -8.98 11.58
CA GLY A 326 13.88 -10.26 11.30
C GLY A 326 12.51 -10.44 11.91
N LEU A 327 12.31 -10.03 13.18
CA LEU A 327 10.99 -10.07 13.83
C LEU A 327 10.00 -9.14 13.14
N THR A 328 10.40 -7.90 12.84
CA THR A 328 9.54 -6.95 12.14
C THR A 328 9.24 -7.44 10.72
N PHE A 329 10.24 -7.97 10.02
CA PHE A 329 10.05 -8.55 8.68
C PHE A 329 9.03 -9.69 8.69
N LEU A 330 9.11 -10.62 9.64
CA LEU A 330 8.15 -11.72 9.77
C LEU A 330 6.73 -11.21 10.04
N THR A 331 6.58 -10.18 10.88
CA THR A 331 5.28 -9.56 11.16
C THR A 331 4.68 -8.92 9.89
N VAL A 332 5.50 -8.16 9.17
CA VAL A 332 5.05 -7.48 7.95
C VAL A 332 4.85 -8.46 6.80
N LEU A 333 5.65 -9.54 6.73
CA LEU A 333 5.44 -10.62 5.77
C LEU A 333 4.11 -11.35 6.04
N ALA A 334 3.78 -11.63 7.29
CA ALA A 334 2.47 -12.18 7.65
C ALA A 334 1.34 -11.22 7.25
N LEU A 335 1.52 -9.91 7.45
CA LEU A 335 0.56 -8.90 6.99
C LEU A 335 0.43 -8.88 5.46
N TYR A 336 1.53 -9.05 4.72
CA TYR A 336 1.51 -9.14 3.25
C TYR A 336 0.76 -10.37 2.75
N LEU A 337 0.93 -11.51 3.43
CA LEU A 337 0.32 -12.79 3.03
C LEU A 337 -1.15 -12.91 3.45
N PHE A 338 -1.53 -12.32 4.59
CA PHE A 338 -2.84 -12.54 5.23
C PHE A 338 -3.62 -11.25 5.50
N GLY A 339 -3.07 -10.06 5.23
CA GLY A 339 -3.67 -8.77 5.60
C GLY A 339 -4.72 -8.24 4.63
N GLY A 340 -5.03 -8.97 3.56
CA GLY A 340 -5.98 -8.52 2.54
C GLY A 340 -5.43 -7.43 1.60
N GLU A 341 -6.20 -7.10 0.57
CA GLU A 341 -5.74 -6.23 -0.52
C GLU A 341 -5.49 -4.78 -0.06
N VAL A 342 -6.31 -4.25 0.86
CA VAL A 342 -6.16 -2.87 1.39
C VAL A 342 -4.77 -2.64 2.00
N LEU A 343 -4.23 -3.65 2.69
CA LEU A 343 -2.94 -3.57 3.36
C LEU A 343 -1.78 -4.11 2.50
N ARG A 344 -2.07 -4.70 1.35
CA ARG A 344 -1.08 -5.37 0.50
C ARG A 344 -0.01 -4.43 -0.02
N GLY A 345 -0.40 -3.24 -0.52
CA GLY A 345 0.54 -2.21 -0.96
C GLY A 345 1.42 -1.70 0.17
N PHE A 346 0.81 -1.40 1.33
CA PHE A 346 1.51 -0.99 2.55
C PHE A 346 2.54 -2.02 3.01
N SER A 347 2.10 -3.27 3.14
CA SER A 347 2.95 -4.36 3.63
C SER A 347 4.05 -4.72 2.63
N LEU A 348 3.78 -4.70 1.31
CA LEU A 348 4.79 -4.92 0.28
C LEU A 348 5.91 -3.87 0.36
N ALA A 349 5.54 -2.58 0.52
CA ALA A 349 6.52 -1.51 0.67
C ALA A 349 7.42 -1.72 1.89
N LEU A 350 6.84 -2.15 3.01
CA LEU A 350 7.60 -2.45 4.23
C LEU A 350 8.44 -3.73 4.09
N VAL A 351 7.94 -4.80 3.45
CA VAL A 351 8.72 -6.03 3.20
C VAL A 351 9.98 -5.71 2.41
N ILE A 352 9.85 -4.99 1.30
CA ILE A 352 10.98 -4.56 0.48
C ILE A 352 11.88 -3.62 1.27
N GLY A 353 11.27 -2.61 1.91
CA GLY A 353 11.99 -1.55 2.60
C GLY A 353 12.78 -2.04 3.81
N ILE A 354 12.26 -2.96 4.62
CA ILE A 354 12.98 -3.54 5.77
C ILE A 354 14.19 -4.34 5.30
N LEU A 355 14.06 -5.16 4.25
CA LEU A 355 15.18 -5.90 3.69
C LEU A 355 16.29 -4.97 3.19
N ILE A 356 15.91 -3.96 2.41
CA ILE A 356 16.86 -3.00 1.84
C ILE A 356 17.45 -2.11 2.95
N GLY A 357 16.65 -1.63 3.91
CA GLY A 357 17.10 -0.77 5.01
C GLY A 357 18.07 -1.47 5.97
N THR A 358 17.82 -2.75 6.28
CA THR A 358 18.76 -3.55 7.08
C THR A 358 20.08 -3.76 6.36
N TYR A 359 20.02 -4.03 5.06
CA TYR A 359 21.19 -4.16 4.23
C TYR A 359 21.95 -2.83 4.09
N SER A 360 21.27 -1.72 3.83
CA SER A 360 21.86 -0.42 3.50
C SER A 360 22.59 0.23 4.68
N SER A 361 22.16 -0.01 5.92
CA SER A 361 22.85 0.43 7.12
C SER A 361 24.30 -0.06 7.19
N ILE A 362 24.55 -1.28 6.68
CA ILE A 362 25.88 -1.93 6.61
C ILE A 362 26.59 -1.57 5.30
N ALA A 363 25.87 -1.66 4.20
CA ALA A 363 26.43 -1.65 2.85
C ALA A 363 26.59 -0.23 2.24
N ILE A 364 25.82 0.75 2.73
CA ILE A 364 25.83 2.13 2.23
C ILE A 364 26.29 3.10 3.32
N ALA A 365 25.60 3.13 4.47
CA ALA A 365 25.85 4.12 5.52
C ALA A 365 27.28 4.03 6.07
N ALA A 366 27.75 2.84 6.41
CA ALA A 366 29.07 2.63 6.99
C ALA A 366 30.22 2.91 5.99
N PRO A 367 30.20 2.45 4.72
CA PRO A 367 31.20 2.82 3.72
C PRO A 367 31.27 4.32 3.42
N ILE A 368 30.14 5.06 3.47
CA ILE A 368 30.16 6.53 3.28
C ILE A 368 31.01 7.20 4.35
N LEU A 369 30.90 6.78 5.61
CA LEU A 369 31.72 7.33 6.70
C LEU A 369 33.23 7.08 6.46
N VAL A 370 33.59 5.87 6.04
CA VAL A 370 34.99 5.52 5.75
C VAL A 370 35.49 6.32 4.56
N ALA A 371 34.73 6.40 3.46
CA ALA A 371 35.12 7.14 2.26
C ALA A 371 35.30 8.63 2.54
N TYR A 372 34.44 9.25 3.34
CA TYR A 372 34.58 10.64 3.75
C TYR A 372 35.84 10.87 4.57
N GLN A 373 36.15 9.97 5.49
CA GLN A 373 37.34 10.04 6.30
C GLN A 373 38.61 9.93 5.46
N ASP A 374 38.68 8.95 4.55
CA ASP A 374 39.79 8.76 3.63
C ASP A 374 40.01 10.01 2.75
N TRP A 375 38.90 10.61 2.27
CA TRP A 375 38.97 11.87 1.50
C TRP A 375 39.49 13.04 2.35
N ARG A 376 39.12 13.13 3.65
CA ARG A 376 39.66 14.17 4.54
C ARG A 376 41.16 14.01 4.77
N ILE A 377 41.61 12.79 5.03
CA ILE A 377 43.02 12.47 5.23
C ILE A 377 43.83 12.81 3.96
N SER A 378 43.32 12.45 2.77
CA SER A 378 43.98 12.76 1.50
C SER A 378 44.15 14.27 1.26
N LYS A 379 43.28 15.11 1.86
CA LYS A 379 43.38 16.58 1.84
C LYS A 379 44.17 17.18 3.02
N GLY A 380 44.91 16.38 3.77
CA GLY A 380 45.72 16.83 4.90
C GLY A 380 44.90 17.34 6.09
N LYS A 381 43.58 17.08 6.12
CA LYS A 381 42.70 17.50 7.24
C LYS A 381 42.71 16.41 8.33
N ARG A 382 42.60 16.83 9.61
CA ARG A 382 42.46 15.88 10.72
C ARG A 382 41.22 15.02 10.53
N PRO A 383 41.27 13.73 10.94
CA PRO A 383 40.10 12.84 10.91
C PRO A 383 38.93 13.44 11.66
N ALA A 384 37.74 13.50 11.05
CA ALA A 384 36.54 14.06 11.67
C ALA A 384 36.06 13.27 12.89
N ALA A 385 36.38 12.00 12.94
CA ALA A 385 35.92 11.07 13.97
C ALA A 385 36.83 10.98 15.22
N MET A 386 37.91 11.76 15.33
CA MET A 386 38.71 11.78 16.55
C MET A 386 38.19 12.91 17.49
N PRO A 387 37.89 12.58 18.77
CA PRO A 387 37.48 13.60 19.71
C PRO A 387 38.56 14.68 19.79
N VAL A 388 38.14 15.95 19.61
CA VAL A 388 38.98 17.10 19.86
C VAL A 388 39.49 16.96 21.28
N ARG A 389 40.81 16.91 21.50
CA ARG A 389 41.40 17.06 22.82
C ARG A 389 40.99 18.45 23.33
N THR A 390 39.96 18.53 24.15
CA THR A 390 39.81 19.65 25.06
C THR A 390 40.96 19.53 26.04
N LYS A 391 41.86 20.54 25.99
CA LYS A 391 42.90 20.76 27.01
C LYS A 391 42.24 21.00 28.34
#